data_f5c990b59fe90370213a2849e8dcd905
#
_entry.id   f5c990b59fe90370213a2849e8dcd905
#
_cell.length_a   1.000
_cell.length_b   1.000
_cell.length_c   1.000
_cell.angle_alpha   90.00
_cell.angle_beta   90.00
_cell.angle_gamma   90.00
#
_symmetry.space_group_name_H-M   'P 1'
#
loop_
_entity.id
_entity.type
_entity.pdbx_description
1 polymer ?
#
loop_
_entity_poly.entity_id
_entity_poly.type
_entity_poly.pdbx_seq_one_letter_code
_entity_poly.pdbx_strand_id
1 'polypeptide(L)'
;MKLSQFKFNLPESLVAHSPSEKRDESRLMVLHRDSGKIEHKIFKDILDYFDDKDVMILNNTKVFPARMYGNKEKTGATIEVFLLRELNKELRLWDVLVDPARKIRVGNKLYFGDDDLLVAEVVDNTTSRGRTIRFLFDGTDEEFRRNVEILGETPLPKYIKRKACLLYTSPSPRDS
;
A
#
# COMPACT_ATOMS: atom_id res chain seq x y z
N MET A 1 21.56 -5.13 19.25
CA MET A 1 21.83 -4.36 18.02
C MET A 1 21.22 -2.98 18.16
N LYS A 2 21.99 -1.88 17.95
CA LYS A 2 21.44 -0.51 18.08
C LYS A 2 21.03 -0.02 16.69
N LEU A 3 19.90 0.71 16.60
CA LEU A 3 19.38 1.27 15.35
C LEU A 3 20.41 2.19 14.65
N SER A 4 21.26 2.88 15.44
CA SER A 4 22.32 3.75 14.92
C SER A 4 23.36 3.02 14.06
N GLN A 5 23.54 1.71 14.23
CA GLN A 5 24.47 0.89 13.43
C GLN A 5 24.00 0.68 11.99
N PHE A 6 22.72 0.95 11.71
CA PHE A 6 22.11 0.87 10.37
C PHE A 6 21.95 2.23 9.71
N LYS A 7 22.41 3.30 10.39
CA LYS A 7 22.33 4.66 9.82
C LYS A 7 23.47 4.86 8.83
N PHE A 8 23.13 5.11 7.58
CA PHE A 8 24.07 5.46 6.52
C PHE A 8 23.47 6.58 5.66
N ASN A 9 24.31 7.25 4.91
CA ASN A 9 23.88 8.27 3.95
C ASN A 9 23.55 7.58 2.63
N LEU A 10 22.28 7.59 2.24
CA LEU A 10 21.81 7.08 0.94
C LEU A 10 21.61 8.26 -0.01
N PRO A 11 22.49 8.44 -1.04
CA PRO A 11 22.28 9.47 -2.05
C PRO A 11 20.98 9.24 -2.82
N GLU A 12 20.21 10.31 -3.06
CA GLU A 12 18.92 10.22 -3.78
C GLU A 12 19.10 9.64 -5.20
N SER A 13 20.26 9.86 -5.83
CA SER A 13 20.62 9.31 -7.14
C SER A 13 20.71 7.78 -7.19
N LEU A 14 20.85 7.13 -6.04
CA LEU A 14 20.88 5.66 -5.94
C LEU A 14 19.51 5.04 -5.69
N VAL A 15 18.47 5.86 -5.48
CA VAL A 15 17.11 5.40 -5.29
C VAL A 15 16.43 5.25 -6.65
N ALA A 16 16.03 4.02 -6.99
CA ALA A 16 15.27 3.78 -8.21
C ALA A 16 13.84 4.32 -8.08
N HIS A 17 13.42 5.18 -9.02
CA HIS A 17 12.08 5.75 -9.07
C HIS A 17 11.15 5.01 -10.04
N SER A 18 11.69 4.13 -10.87
CA SER A 18 10.93 3.33 -11.84
C SER A 18 11.44 1.89 -11.84
N PRO A 19 10.56 0.90 -12.09
CA PRO A 19 11.00 -0.47 -12.30
C PRO A 19 11.76 -0.60 -13.63
N SER A 20 12.51 -1.68 -13.82
CA SER A 20 13.03 -2.08 -15.12
C SER A 20 11.88 -2.39 -16.07
N GLU A 21 12.08 -2.21 -17.39
CA GLU A 21 11.05 -2.51 -18.41
C GLU A 21 10.57 -3.96 -18.32
N LYS A 22 11.50 -4.88 -18.16
CA LYS A 22 11.19 -6.28 -17.87
C LYS A 22 11.57 -6.59 -16.42
N ARG A 23 10.68 -7.27 -15.71
CA ARG A 23 10.86 -7.57 -14.28
C ARG A 23 12.07 -8.45 -13.99
N ASP A 24 12.34 -9.40 -14.87
CA ASP A 24 13.47 -10.33 -14.80
C ASP A 24 14.83 -9.69 -15.16
N GLU A 25 14.82 -8.48 -15.70
CA GLU A 25 16.02 -7.69 -15.99
C GLU A 25 16.40 -6.74 -14.84
N SER A 26 15.73 -6.80 -13.70
CA SER A 26 16.09 -6.07 -12.49
C SER A 26 17.48 -6.49 -11.99
N ARG A 27 18.17 -5.59 -11.33
CA ARG A 27 19.49 -5.89 -10.72
C ARG A 27 19.32 -6.89 -9.58
N LEU A 28 20.19 -7.88 -9.53
CA LEU A 28 20.30 -8.86 -8.46
C LEU A 28 21.63 -8.68 -7.73
N MET A 29 21.59 -8.62 -6.42
CA MET A 29 22.77 -8.69 -5.56
C MET A 29 22.80 -10.05 -4.88
N VAL A 30 23.86 -10.82 -5.12
CA VAL A 30 24.07 -12.12 -4.47
C VAL A 30 25.13 -11.95 -3.38
N LEU A 31 24.75 -12.26 -2.15
CA LEU A 31 25.64 -12.24 -0.99
C LEU A 31 25.95 -13.68 -0.55
N HIS A 32 27.18 -14.09 -0.69
CA HIS A 32 27.68 -15.37 -0.18
C HIS A 32 27.96 -15.24 1.32
N ARG A 33 27.12 -15.84 2.15
CA ARG A 33 27.15 -15.64 3.61
C ARG A 33 28.46 -16.11 4.26
N ASP A 34 29.03 -17.21 3.78
CA ASP A 34 30.23 -17.81 4.35
C ASP A 34 31.49 -17.00 4.06
N SER A 35 31.63 -16.48 2.85
CA SER A 35 32.77 -15.71 2.40
C SER A 35 32.62 -14.19 2.50
N GLY A 36 31.38 -13.70 2.64
CA GLY A 36 31.07 -12.28 2.54
C GLY A 36 31.19 -11.70 1.13
N LYS A 37 31.45 -12.54 0.11
CA LYS A 37 31.59 -12.12 -1.29
C LYS A 37 30.24 -11.60 -1.80
N ILE A 38 30.28 -10.46 -2.52
CA ILE A 38 29.13 -9.86 -3.17
C ILE A 38 29.32 -9.96 -4.68
N GLU A 39 28.28 -10.41 -5.38
CA GLU A 39 28.22 -10.42 -6.84
C GLU A 39 27.03 -9.57 -7.30
N HIS A 40 27.19 -8.90 -8.45
CA HIS A 40 26.12 -8.14 -9.08
C HIS A 40 25.73 -8.84 -10.38
N LYS A 41 24.46 -9.22 -10.47
CA LYS A 41 23.85 -9.99 -11.56
C LYS A 41 22.58 -9.32 -12.04
N ILE A 42 21.87 -9.94 -12.97
CA ILE A 42 20.50 -9.64 -13.38
C ILE A 42 19.58 -10.68 -12.75
N PHE A 43 18.33 -10.32 -12.43
CA PHE A 43 17.43 -11.20 -11.69
C PHE A 43 17.18 -12.54 -12.37
N LYS A 44 17.14 -12.60 -13.70
CA LYS A 44 17.01 -13.88 -14.44
C LYS A 44 18.16 -14.87 -14.16
N ASP A 45 19.33 -14.39 -13.74
CA ASP A 45 20.47 -15.26 -13.40
C ASP A 45 20.25 -15.97 -12.04
N ILE A 46 19.14 -15.69 -11.34
CA ILE A 46 18.79 -16.35 -10.07
C ILE A 46 18.67 -17.87 -10.25
N LEU A 47 18.32 -18.32 -11.44
CA LEU A 47 18.20 -19.75 -11.75
C LEU A 47 19.52 -20.51 -11.59
N ASP A 48 20.66 -19.85 -11.70
CA ASP A 48 21.98 -20.45 -11.50
C ASP A 48 22.26 -20.80 -10.03
N TYR A 49 21.41 -20.34 -9.10
CA TYR A 49 21.56 -20.48 -7.65
C TYR A 49 20.57 -21.48 -7.04
N PHE A 50 19.67 -22.07 -7.84
CA PHE A 50 18.65 -23.02 -7.38
C PHE A 50 18.73 -24.31 -8.14
N ASP A 51 18.38 -25.41 -7.46
CA ASP A 51 18.25 -26.73 -8.06
C ASP A 51 16.84 -27.32 -7.78
N ASP A 52 16.60 -28.54 -8.23
CA ASP A 52 15.31 -29.26 -8.12
C ASP A 52 14.91 -29.61 -6.68
N LYS A 53 15.79 -29.37 -5.69
CA LYS A 53 15.54 -29.61 -4.27
C LYS A 53 15.17 -28.33 -3.53
N ASP A 54 15.36 -27.18 -4.16
CA ASP A 54 15.04 -25.89 -3.57
C ASP A 54 13.56 -25.56 -3.71
N VAL A 55 13.03 -24.84 -2.74
CA VAL A 55 11.65 -24.31 -2.75
C VAL A 55 11.69 -22.80 -2.58
N MET A 56 11.14 -22.10 -3.58
CA MET A 56 10.98 -20.64 -3.53
C MET A 56 9.56 -20.28 -3.11
N ILE A 57 9.43 -19.56 -2.01
CA ILE A 57 8.15 -19.04 -1.53
C ILE A 57 8.03 -17.58 -1.99
N LEU A 58 7.00 -17.28 -2.76
CA LEU A 58 6.73 -15.96 -3.32
C LEU A 58 5.42 -15.39 -2.78
N ASN A 59 5.36 -14.07 -2.64
CA ASN A 59 4.11 -13.37 -2.35
C ASN A 59 3.32 -13.15 -3.66
N ASN A 60 2.10 -13.65 -3.73
CA ASN A 60 1.19 -13.44 -4.85
C ASN A 60 -0.01 -12.55 -4.51
N THR A 61 0.06 -11.82 -3.39
CA THR A 61 -0.98 -10.90 -2.96
C THR A 61 -1.15 -9.78 -3.99
N LYS A 62 -2.39 -9.61 -4.46
CA LYS A 62 -2.76 -8.51 -5.36
C LYS A 62 -2.90 -7.23 -4.56
N VAL A 63 -2.15 -6.19 -4.95
CA VAL A 63 -2.31 -4.85 -4.39
C VAL A 63 -3.55 -4.20 -5.00
N PHE A 64 -4.42 -3.65 -4.16
CA PHE A 64 -5.55 -2.84 -4.59
C PHE A 64 -5.29 -1.34 -4.31
N PRO A 65 -5.96 -0.41 -5.00
CA PRO A 65 -5.79 1.02 -4.77
C PRO A 65 -6.43 1.42 -3.44
N ALA A 66 -5.63 1.35 -2.38
CA ALA A 66 -6.06 1.50 -0.99
C ALA A 66 -6.10 2.94 -0.47
N ARG A 67 -5.49 3.89 -1.19
CA ARG A 67 -5.44 5.29 -0.78
C ARG A 67 -6.54 6.08 -1.46
N MET A 68 -7.42 6.67 -0.65
CA MET A 68 -8.56 7.46 -1.12
C MET A 68 -8.47 8.90 -0.62
N TYR A 69 -8.80 9.84 -1.47
CA TYR A 69 -8.93 11.24 -1.11
C TYR A 69 -10.40 11.65 -1.13
N GLY A 70 -10.79 12.44 -0.15
CA GLY A 70 -12.16 12.88 -0.01
C GLY A 70 -12.28 14.14 0.82
N ASN A 71 -13.51 14.46 1.20
CA ASN A 71 -13.82 15.65 1.98
C ASN A 71 -14.61 15.29 3.24
N LYS A 72 -14.32 16.02 4.30
CA LYS A 72 -15.08 15.90 5.54
C LYS A 72 -16.39 16.67 5.47
N GLU A 73 -17.47 16.05 5.93
CA GLU A 73 -18.76 16.72 6.16
C GLU A 73 -18.59 18.08 6.88
N LYS A 74 -19.46 19.01 6.60
CA LYS A 74 -19.57 20.36 7.20
C LYS A 74 -18.43 21.32 6.91
N THR A 75 -17.20 20.86 6.75
CA THR A 75 -16.05 21.76 6.58
C THR A 75 -15.46 21.71 5.18
N GLY A 76 -15.79 20.70 4.37
CA GLY A 76 -15.19 20.48 3.06
C GLY A 76 -13.67 20.22 3.11
N ALA A 77 -13.11 20.05 4.31
CA ALA A 77 -11.66 19.86 4.46
C ALA A 77 -11.23 18.57 3.78
N THR A 78 -10.22 18.65 2.93
CA THR A 78 -9.61 17.49 2.28
C THR A 78 -9.04 16.53 3.31
N ILE A 79 -9.28 15.26 3.09
CA ILE A 79 -8.83 14.14 3.92
C ILE A 79 -8.21 13.05 3.07
N GLU A 80 -7.28 12.31 3.65
CA GLU A 80 -6.74 11.07 3.11
C GLU A 80 -7.20 9.92 3.99
N VAL A 81 -7.69 8.85 3.36
CA VAL A 81 -8.06 7.58 4.01
C VAL A 81 -7.27 6.47 3.34
N PHE A 82 -6.55 5.69 4.14
CA PHE A 82 -5.79 4.54 3.67
C PHE A 82 -6.44 3.26 4.22
N LEU A 83 -7.02 2.47 3.33
CA LEU A 83 -7.68 1.20 3.66
C LEU A 83 -6.63 0.16 4.05
N LEU A 84 -6.74 -0.41 5.26
CA LEU A 84 -5.82 -1.44 5.75
C LEU A 84 -6.42 -2.84 5.62
N ARG A 85 -7.61 -3.02 6.20
CA ARG A 85 -8.23 -4.34 6.32
C ARG A 85 -9.74 -4.22 6.40
N GLU A 86 -10.45 -5.07 5.66
CA GLU A 86 -11.88 -5.26 5.82
C GLU A 86 -12.15 -6.07 7.10
N LEU A 87 -12.89 -5.48 8.02
CA LEU A 87 -13.25 -6.11 9.31
C LEU A 87 -14.53 -6.91 9.20
N ASN A 88 -15.50 -6.40 8.45
CA ASN A 88 -16.79 -7.05 8.22
C ASN A 88 -17.32 -6.65 6.84
N LYS A 89 -17.55 -7.66 5.99
CA LYS A 89 -17.99 -7.46 4.61
C LYS A 89 -19.43 -6.99 4.52
N GLU A 90 -20.33 -7.59 5.33
CA GLU A 90 -21.75 -7.28 5.28
C GLU A 90 -22.06 -5.87 5.77
N LEU A 91 -21.36 -5.45 6.83
CA LEU A 91 -21.47 -4.12 7.40
C LEU A 91 -20.57 -3.10 6.73
N ARG A 92 -19.73 -3.53 5.76
CA ARG A 92 -18.72 -2.69 5.07
C ARG A 92 -17.83 -1.94 6.05
N LEU A 93 -17.40 -2.62 7.13
CA LEU A 93 -16.52 -2.08 8.15
C LEU A 93 -15.07 -2.29 7.73
N TRP A 94 -14.30 -1.22 7.84
CA TRP A 94 -12.87 -1.20 7.48
C TRP A 94 -12.03 -0.58 8.57
N ASP A 95 -10.88 -1.19 8.84
CA ASP A 95 -9.79 -0.56 9.59
C ASP A 95 -8.96 0.28 8.62
N VAL A 96 -8.71 1.54 8.99
CA VAL A 96 -8.10 2.52 8.09
C VAL A 96 -7.14 3.43 8.82
N LEU A 97 -6.17 4.00 8.12
CA LEU A 97 -5.44 5.18 8.58
C LEU A 97 -6.04 6.44 7.95
N VAL A 98 -6.03 7.53 8.71
CA VAL A 98 -6.58 8.81 8.23
C VAL A 98 -5.58 9.95 8.42
N ASP A 99 -5.63 10.92 7.52
CA ASP A 99 -4.86 12.16 7.62
C ASP A 99 -5.73 13.36 7.14
N PRO A 100 -5.79 14.47 7.91
CA PRO A 100 -5.25 14.71 9.24
C PRO A 100 -6.09 14.08 10.37
N ALA A 101 -5.49 13.15 11.12
CA ALA A 101 -6.19 12.35 12.14
C ALA A 101 -6.88 13.17 13.23
N ARG A 102 -6.31 14.32 13.62
CA ARG A 102 -6.88 15.20 14.65
C ARG A 102 -8.23 15.81 14.29
N LYS A 103 -8.52 15.92 12.98
CA LYS A 103 -9.77 16.51 12.46
C LYS A 103 -10.85 15.46 12.21
N ILE A 104 -10.52 14.18 12.21
CA ILE A 104 -11.43 13.09 11.88
C ILE A 104 -11.77 12.33 13.16
N ARG A 105 -13.03 12.48 13.63
CA ARG A 105 -13.54 11.95 14.89
C ARG A 105 -14.70 11.01 14.64
N VAL A 106 -15.00 10.16 15.60
CA VAL A 106 -16.20 9.30 15.60
C VAL A 106 -17.45 10.14 15.34
N GLY A 107 -18.33 9.63 14.48
CA GLY A 107 -19.54 10.29 14.01
C GLY A 107 -19.34 11.25 12.85
N ASN A 108 -18.11 11.48 12.37
CA ASN A 108 -17.90 12.27 11.15
C ASN A 108 -18.21 11.44 9.91
N LYS A 109 -18.87 12.06 8.93
CA LYS A 109 -19.01 11.51 7.59
C LYS A 109 -17.91 12.02 6.67
N LEU A 110 -17.44 11.14 5.81
CA LEU A 110 -16.36 11.31 4.85
C LEU A 110 -16.93 11.02 3.47
N TYR A 111 -16.72 11.91 2.55
CA TYR A 111 -17.29 11.90 1.19
C TYR A 111 -16.19 11.72 0.18
N PHE A 112 -16.35 10.78 -0.76
CA PHE A 112 -15.34 10.42 -1.76
C PHE A 112 -15.91 10.44 -3.16
N GLY A 113 -15.16 11.04 -4.09
CA GLY A 113 -15.51 11.15 -5.49
C GLY A 113 -16.50 12.26 -5.78
N ASP A 114 -16.76 12.45 -7.07
CA ASP A 114 -17.79 13.37 -7.55
C ASP A 114 -19.17 12.80 -7.18
N ASP A 115 -20.11 13.68 -6.89
CA ASP A 115 -21.49 13.33 -6.50
C ASP A 115 -21.57 12.34 -5.31
N ASP A 116 -20.57 12.38 -4.40
CA ASP A 116 -20.53 11.53 -3.21
C ASP A 116 -20.62 10.02 -3.53
N LEU A 117 -19.86 9.58 -4.55
CA LEU A 117 -19.87 8.21 -5.07
C LEU A 117 -19.71 7.16 -3.97
N LEU A 118 -18.90 7.45 -2.94
CA LEU A 118 -18.84 6.69 -1.69
C LEU A 118 -18.90 7.63 -0.49
N VAL A 119 -19.67 7.24 0.50
CA VAL A 119 -19.77 7.92 1.81
C VAL A 119 -19.38 6.93 2.90
N ALA A 120 -18.57 7.38 3.86
CA ALA A 120 -18.23 6.57 5.03
C ALA A 120 -18.48 7.34 6.33
N GLU A 121 -18.83 6.62 7.38
CA GLU A 121 -18.97 7.13 8.74
C GLU A 121 -17.84 6.59 9.61
N VAL A 122 -17.21 7.45 10.39
CA VAL A 122 -16.22 7.04 11.39
C VAL A 122 -16.94 6.49 12.60
N VAL A 123 -16.77 5.19 12.87
CA VAL A 123 -17.47 4.51 13.95
C VAL A 123 -16.61 4.28 15.19
N ASP A 124 -15.26 4.22 15.05
CA ASP A 124 -14.35 4.04 16.18
C ASP A 124 -12.94 4.61 15.91
N ASN A 125 -12.16 4.76 16.99
CA ASN A 125 -10.75 5.13 16.96
C ASN A 125 -9.91 3.92 17.40
N THR A 126 -9.00 3.44 16.55
CA THR A 126 -8.15 2.28 16.85
C THR A 126 -6.77 2.66 17.35
N THR A 127 -6.14 3.66 16.73
CA THR A 127 -4.82 4.18 17.11
C THR A 127 -4.79 5.70 16.97
N SER A 128 -3.61 6.33 17.17
CA SER A 128 -3.44 7.77 16.99
C SER A 128 -3.85 8.26 15.59
N ARG A 129 -3.65 7.44 14.55
CA ARG A 129 -4.07 7.71 13.16
C ARG A 129 -5.09 6.70 12.63
N GLY A 130 -5.34 5.61 13.36
CA GLY A 130 -6.27 4.55 12.99
C GLY A 130 -7.71 4.91 13.30
N ARG A 131 -8.61 4.51 12.42
CA ARG A 131 -10.07 4.61 12.57
C ARG A 131 -10.71 3.33 12.07
N THR A 132 -11.87 3.01 12.65
CA THR A 132 -12.82 2.11 11.98
C THR A 132 -13.85 2.96 11.27
N ILE A 133 -14.03 2.73 9.98
CA ILE A 133 -15.07 3.38 9.18
C ILE A 133 -16.06 2.35 8.67
N ARG A 134 -17.30 2.80 8.48
CA ARG A 134 -18.36 2.05 7.83
C ARG A 134 -18.76 2.76 6.55
N PHE A 135 -18.66 2.11 5.40
CA PHE A 135 -19.17 2.67 4.16
C PHE A 135 -20.70 2.55 4.12
N LEU A 136 -21.35 3.66 3.81
CA LEU A 136 -22.80 3.79 3.64
C LEU A 136 -23.11 3.66 2.14
N PHE A 137 -23.29 2.43 1.69
CA PHE A 137 -23.48 2.14 0.26
C PHE A 137 -24.46 0.98 0.10
N ASP A 138 -25.54 1.19 -0.62
CA ASP A 138 -26.65 0.25 -0.77
C ASP A 138 -26.54 -0.72 -1.96
N GLY A 139 -25.47 -0.61 -2.77
CA GLY A 139 -25.20 -1.47 -3.92
C GLY A 139 -24.58 -2.82 -3.55
N THR A 140 -24.32 -3.64 -4.56
CA THR A 140 -23.65 -4.94 -4.45
C THR A 140 -22.20 -4.81 -3.99
N ASP A 141 -21.57 -5.93 -3.59
CA ASP A 141 -20.14 -5.94 -3.22
C ASP A 141 -19.25 -5.65 -4.44
N GLU A 142 -19.63 -6.12 -5.60
CA GLU A 142 -18.93 -5.88 -6.87
C GLU A 142 -18.93 -4.39 -7.24
N GLU A 143 -20.06 -3.72 -7.09
CA GLU A 143 -20.19 -2.27 -7.32
C GLU A 143 -19.38 -1.47 -6.31
N PHE A 144 -19.45 -1.86 -5.02
CA PHE A 144 -18.65 -1.23 -3.98
C PHE A 144 -17.15 -1.35 -4.29
N ARG A 145 -16.65 -2.54 -4.62
CA ARG A 145 -15.23 -2.75 -4.97
C ARG A 145 -14.81 -1.98 -6.22
N ARG A 146 -15.67 -1.91 -7.22
CA ARG A 146 -15.44 -1.10 -8.42
C ARG A 146 -15.30 0.39 -8.06
N ASN A 147 -16.15 0.91 -7.18
CA ASN A 147 -16.07 2.31 -6.74
C ASN A 147 -14.79 2.57 -5.95
N VAL A 148 -14.36 1.63 -5.09
CA VAL A 148 -13.07 1.72 -4.40
C VAL A 148 -11.91 1.71 -5.40
N GLU A 149 -11.96 0.89 -6.45
CA GLU A 149 -10.93 0.85 -7.50
C GLU A 149 -10.87 2.15 -8.33
N ILE A 150 -12.03 2.78 -8.59
CA ILE A 150 -12.12 4.06 -9.33
C ILE A 150 -11.55 5.20 -8.48
N LEU A 151 -11.91 5.26 -7.21
CA LEU A 151 -11.55 6.36 -6.30
C LEU A 151 -10.17 6.23 -5.70
N GLY A 152 -9.67 4.99 -5.63
CA GLY A 152 -8.43 4.68 -4.96
C GLY A 152 -7.19 4.91 -5.82
N GLU A 153 -6.11 5.25 -5.15
CA GLU A 153 -4.77 5.29 -5.72
C GLU A 153 -3.91 4.16 -5.14
N THR A 154 -3.09 3.55 -6.00
CA THR A 154 -2.11 2.56 -5.55
C THR A 154 -1.07 3.25 -4.65
N PRO A 155 -0.90 2.81 -3.40
CA PRO A 155 0.02 3.44 -2.48
C PRO A 155 1.47 3.22 -2.93
N LEU A 156 2.19 4.30 -3.17
CA LEU A 156 3.63 4.27 -3.36
C LEU A 156 4.33 4.81 -2.11
N PRO A 157 5.50 4.28 -1.77
CA PRO A 157 6.34 4.87 -0.72
C PRO A 157 6.61 6.36 -0.99
N LYS A 158 6.65 7.19 0.05
CA LYS A 158 6.79 8.65 -0.07
C LYS A 158 8.05 9.12 -0.79
N TYR A 159 9.09 8.29 -0.83
CA TYR A 159 10.34 8.61 -1.55
C TYR A 159 10.26 8.35 -3.06
N ILE A 160 9.21 7.67 -3.54
CA ILE A 160 8.95 7.46 -4.97
C ILE A 160 8.13 8.63 -5.50
N LYS A 161 8.76 9.54 -6.23
CA LYS A 161 8.15 10.77 -6.75
C LYS A 161 7.61 10.59 -8.18
N ARG A 162 6.78 9.58 -8.41
CA ARG A 162 6.10 9.37 -9.70
C ARG A 162 4.62 9.12 -9.50
N LYS A 163 3.82 9.26 -10.56
CA LYS A 163 2.41 8.84 -10.52
C LYS A 163 2.33 7.35 -10.20
N ALA A 164 1.38 7.01 -9.36
CA ALA A 164 1.06 5.62 -9.09
C ALA A 164 0.64 4.93 -10.41
N CYS A 165 1.19 3.75 -10.66
CA CYS A 165 0.70 2.85 -11.70
C CYS A 165 0.18 1.59 -11.04
N LEU A 166 -0.67 0.85 -11.74
CA LEU A 166 -1.20 -0.41 -11.23
C LEU A 166 -0.05 -1.36 -10.89
N LEU A 167 0.03 -1.75 -9.62
CA LEU A 167 0.85 -2.85 -9.14
C LEU A 167 -0.04 -4.09 -9.10
N TYR A 168 0.31 -5.11 -9.85
CA TYR A 168 -0.48 -6.35 -9.89
C TYR A 168 -0.25 -7.23 -8.65
N THR A 169 0.92 -7.13 -8.04
CA THR A 169 1.30 -7.88 -6.84
C THR A 169 2.11 -7.03 -5.90
N SER A 170 1.99 -7.26 -4.60
CA SER A 170 2.89 -6.67 -3.61
C SER A 170 4.29 -7.28 -3.77
N PRO A 171 5.35 -6.46 -3.86
CA PRO A 171 6.72 -6.94 -3.96
C PRO A 171 7.26 -7.52 -2.63
N SER A 172 6.56 -7.28 -1.52
CA SER A 172 6.99 -7.68 -0.19
C SER A 172 5.82 -7.99 0.74
N PRO A 173 5.94 -8.97 1.65
CA PRO A 173 4.96 -9.21 2.72
C PRO A 173 4.74 -8.01 3.66
N ARG A 174 5.64 -7.03 3.66
CA ARG A 174 5.51 -5.80 4.46
C ARG A 174 4.57 -4.77 3.86
N ASP A 175 4.18 -4.96 2.61
CA ASP A 175 3.28 -4.05 1.89
C ASP A 175 1.81 -4.49 2.02
N SER A 176 1.56 -5.54 2.79
CA SER A 176 0.23 -6.09 3.11
C SER A 176 -0.30 -5.57 4.45
#